data_065ecea3b219fbfdda98f85ee1aeb995
#
_entry.id   065ecea3b219fbfdda98f85ee1aeb995
#
_cell.length_a   1.000
_cell.length_b   1.000
_cell.length_c   1.000
_cell.angle_alpha   90.00
_cell.angle_beta   90.00
_cell.angle_gamma   90.00
#
_symmetry.space_group_name_H-M   'P 1'
#
loop_
_entity.id
_entity.type
_entity.pdbx_description
1 polymer ?
#
loop_
_entity_poly.entity_id
_entity_poly.type
_entity_poly.pdbx_seq_one_letter_code
_entity_poly.pdbx_strand_id
1 'polypeptide(L)'
;MNPHSNLESVGLPVGNGYGTWGRRTQMEVSAFCSIAVKALGSLFDGREMLFSRRISLREGGFRREAASHRRTVIALLGLKCLLDSGQRQPFDLASIENSVFQDKSWIEGVGDLGVLIQFAAQYNPNRLALLADRFDLATALSSFPDGREARTAALSCFLAGISHAKLSSPDSLPDLTDAAVDTYHLLQENQGPGGIFAHAGLPGLLQQPFSNRFGTIADQMHAIYALTTFARAFGIEEPLADALNCANTIRALQGDKGQWWFLYDKRSSQIVNRYPVRSICQNGMAPMALLALAEATGQNFDDAICNGLSWVAGANELAVDLRDWQHGIIWDSIEPRSRITSFCDSALNLIHCSRKSPDENLRVRFDARPDHFGWLLYALTGFQKAAPAKAASAGSAAD
;
A
#
# COMPACT_ATOMS: atom_id res chain seq x y z
N MET A 1 7.04 15.51 -50.92
CA MET A 1 7.91 14.48 -50.34
C MET A 1 7.55 14.41 -48.87
N ASN A 2 6.85 13.38 -48.51
CA ASN A 2 6.27 13.12 -47.20
C ASN A 2 7.21 12.16 -46.45
N PRO A 3 7.65 12.43 -45.22
CA PRO A 3 8.26 11.43 -44.39
C PRO A 3 7.33 11.07 -43.22
N HIS A 4 6.32 10.24 -43.50
CA HIS A 4 5.73 9.38 -42.50
C HIS A 4 6.41 8.02 -42.64
N SER A 5 7.29 7.70 -41.71
CA SER A 5 7.78 6.34 -41.53
C SER A 5 7.98 6.04 -40.06
N ASN A 6 7.19 5.07 -39.62
CA ASN A 6 7.50 4.07 -38.56
C ASN A 6 7.78 4.58 -37.15
N LEU A 7 6.69 4.80 -36.39
CA LEU A 7 6.71 4.48 -34.98
C LEU A 7 6.38 2.97 -34.86
N GLU A 8 7.42 2.15 -34.92
CA GLU A 8 7.34 0.79 -34.42
C GLU A 8 7.04 0.87 -32.92
N SER A 9 5.89 0.33 -32.54
CA SER A 9 5.54 0.06 -31.15
C SER A 9 6.64 -0.84 -30.56
N VAL A 10 7.51 -0.27 -29.77
CA VAL A 10 8.41 -1.03 -28.90
C VAL A 10 7.52 -1.69 -27.85
N GLY A 11 7.05 -2.88 -28.17
CA GLY A 11 6.46 -3.78 -27.22
C GLY A 11 7.51 -4.09 -26.15
N LEU A 12 7.37 -3.45 -24.99
CA LEU A 12 8.12 -3.87 -23.80
C LEU A 12 7.85 -5.37 -23.60
N PRO A 13 8.88 -6.19 -23.36
CA PRO A 13 8.67 -7.61 -23.13
C PRO A 13 7.76 -7.74 -21.91
N VAL A 14 6.60 -8.38 -22.09
CA VAL A 14 5.78 -8.91 -21.01
C VAL A 14 6.60 -10.06 -20.41
N GLY A 15 7.62 -9.72 -19.64
CA GLY A 15 8.40 -10.66 -18.86
C GLY A 15 7.48 -11.21 -17.78
N ASN A 16 7.29 -12.54 -17.77
CA ASN A 16 6.76 -13.27 -16.62
C ASN A 16 7.74 -13.09 -15.44
N GLY A 17 7.79 -11.89 -14.86
CA GLY A 17 8.68 -11.51 -13.76
C GLY A 17 8.25 -12.02 -12.38
N TYR A 18 7.23 -12.88 -12.34
CA TYR A 18 6.83 -13.55 -11.10
C TYR A 18 7.70 -14.79 -10.89
N GLY A 19 8.64 -14.68 -9.94
CA GLY A 19 9.36 -15.84 -9.44
C GLY A 19 8.36 -16.96 -9.08
N THR A 20 8.69 -18.20 -9.39
CA THR A 20 7.86 -19.35 -9.03
C THR A 20 7.93 -19.56 -7.53
N TRP A 21 7.06 -18.88 -6.79
CA TRP A 21 6.91 -19.10 -5.35
C TRP A 21 6.59 -20.58 -5.10
N GLY A 22 7.35 -21.19 -4.22
CA GLY A 22 7.17 -22.60 -3.87
C GLY A 22 5.77 -22.85 -3.32
N ARG A 23 5.31 -24.12 -3.43
CA ARG A 23 3.99 -24.56 -2.97
C ARG A 23 3.64 -24.09 -1.56
N ARG A 24 4.61 -24.03 -0.65
CA ARG A 24 4.43 -23.56 0.73
C ARG A 24 4.02 -22.09 0.79
N THR A 25 4.70 -21.21 0.05
CA THR A 25 4.39 -19.79 0.00
C THR A 25 3.01 -19.53 -0.61
N GLN A 26 2.63 -20.29 -1.65
CA GLN A 26 1.29 -20.21 -2.24
C GLN A 26 0.18 -20.60 -1.24
N MET A 27 0.40 -21.64 -0.42
CA MET A 27 -0.52 -22.02 0.65
C MET A 27 -0.63 -20.93 1.72
N GLU A 28 0.46 -20.28 2.10
CA GLU A 28 0.46 -19.17 3.05
C GLU A 28 -0.28 -17.96 2.50
N VAL A 29 -0.07 -17.59 1.24
CA VAL A 29 -0.81 -16.51 0.57
C VAL A 29 -2.31 -16.78 0.57
N SER A 30 -2.73 -18.00 0.23
CA SER A 30 -4.15 -18.40 0.29
C SER A 30 -4.72 -18.29 1.70
N ALA A 31 -3.95 -18.66 2.71
CA ALA A 31 -4.33 -18.53 4.12
C ALA A 31 -4.47 -17.06 4.54
N PHE A 32 -3.56 -16.18 4.11
CA PHE A 32 -3.68 -14.74 4.33
C PHE A 32 -4.92 -14.15 3.67
N CYS A 33 -5.22 -14.50 2.43
CA CYS A 33 -6.43 -14.02 1.74
C CYS A 33 -7.70 -14.51 2.45
N SER A 34 -7.74 -15.77 2.89
CA SER A 34 -8.89 -16.35 3.59
C SER A 34 -9.18 -15.64 4.91
N ILE A 35 -8.15 -15.38 5.73
CA ILE A 35 -8.33 -14.66 7.01
C ILE A 35 -8.69 -13.19 6.78
N ALA A 36 -8.19 -12.55 5.72
CA ALA A 36 -8.52 -11.17 5.38
C ALA A 36 -10.01 -10.99 5.08
N VAL A 37 -10.62 -11.92 4.32
CA VAL A 37 -12.06 -11.89 4.03
C VAL A 37 -12.88 -12.07 5.32
N LYS A 38 -12.48 -12.98 6.21
CA LYS A 38 -13.14 -13.17 7.53
C LYS A 38 -13.04 -11.90 8.38
N ALA A 39 -11.87 -11.29 8.43
CA ALA A 39 -11.63 -10.07 9.18
C ALA A 39 -12.47 -8.89 8.67
N LEU A 40 -12.61 -8.76 7.36
CA LEU A 40 -13.52 -7.77 6.76
C LEU A 40 -14.97 -8.04 7.19
N GLY A 41 -15.41 -9.29 7.29
CA GLY A 41 -16.73 -9.63 7.83
C GLY A 41 -16.96 -9.11 9.25
N SER A 42 -15.95 -9.21 10.13
CA SER A 42 -16.01 -8.67 11.50
C SER A 42 -16.00 -7.14 11.56
N LEU A 43 -15.46 -6.48 10.53
CA LEU A 43 -15.37 -5.02 10.40
C LEU A 43 -16.56 -4.38 9.68
N PHE A 44 -17.36 -5.17 8.98
CA PHE A 44 -18.47 -4.68 8.16
C PHE A 44 -19.64 -4.19 9.00
N ASP A 45 -20.14 -3.00 8.71
CA ASP A 45 -21.37 -2.45 9.25
C ASP A 45 -22.46 -2.52 8.17
N GLY A 46 -23.34 -3.49 8.29
CA GLY A 46 -24.42 -3.72 7.33
C GLY A 46 -25.53 -2.66 7.35
N ARG A 47 -25.57 -1.77 8.36
CA ARG A 47 -26.54 -0.66 8.40
C ARG A 47 -26.05 0.50 7.54
N GLU A 48 -24.76 0.82 7.64
CA GLU A 48 -24.13 1.90 6.87
C GLU A 48 -23.62 1.42 5.52
N MET A 49 -23.55 0.10 5.30
CA MET A 49 -22.91 -0.52 4.12
C MET A 49 -21.46 -0.08 3.95
N LEU A 50 -20.74 0.08 5.06
CA LEU A 50 -19.35 0.54 5.13
C LEU A 50 -18.57 -0.35 6.10
N PHE A 51 -17.25 -0.24 6.07
CA PHE A 51 -16.38 -0.89 7.05
C PHE A 51 -16.04 0.07 8.19
N SER A 52 -16.08 -0.44 9.42
CA SER A 52 -15.70 0.29 10.63
C SER A 52 -14.23 0.72 10.53
N ARG A 53 -13.92 1.89 11.05
CA ARG A 53 -12.55 2.43 11.05
C ARG A 53 -11.55 1.47 11.69
N ARG A 54 -11.97 0.79 12.77
CA ARG A 54 -11.14 -0.17 13.51
C ARG A 54 -12.02 -1.00 14.44
N ILE A 55 -11.58 -2.22 14.70
CA ILE A 55 -11.99 -3.01 15.85
C ILE A 55 -10.80 -3.23 16.76
N SER A 56 -11.04 -3.28 18.07
CA SER A 56 -10.03 -3.50 19.10
C SER A 56 -10.52 -4.54 20.07
N LEU A 57 -9.66 -5.51 20.43
CA LEU A 57 -9.94 -6.43 21.53
C LEU A 57 -9.54 -5.77 22.85
N ARG A 58 -10.49 -5.73 23.81
CA ARG A 58 -10.33 -5.15 25.15
C ARG A 58 -10.89 -6.11 26.19
N GLU A 59 -10.64 -5.83 27.47
CA GLU A 59 -11.36 -6.50 28.54
C GLU A 59 -12.87 -6.35 28.29
N GLY A 60 -13.58 -7.46 28.16
CA GLY A 60 -15.02 -7.46 27.83
C GLY A 60 -15.37 -7.65 26.36
N GLY A 61 -14.39 -7.85 25.44
CA GLY A 61 -14.63 -8.23 24.06
C GLY A 61 -14.23 -7.17 23.01
N PHE A 62 -14.81 -7.32 21.82
CA PHE A 62 -14.51 -6.42 20.70
C PHE A 62 -15.22 -5.07 20.83
N ARG A 63 -14.45 -4.00 20.70
CA ARG A 63 -14.96 -2.64 20.54
C ARG A 63 -14.77 -2.18 19.12
N ARG A 64 -15.86 -1.74 18.49
CA ARG A 64 -15.89 -1.21 17.11
C ARG A 64 -15.89 0.32 17.13
N GLU A 65 -15.11 0.94 16.25
CA GLU A 65 -15.19 2.38 15.98
C GLU A 65 -16.20 2.66 14.84
N ALA A 66 -16.56 3.95 14.64
CA ALA A 66 -17.42 4.39 13.55
C ALA A 66 -16.89 3.95 12.17
N ALA A 67 -17.76 3.92 11.19
CA ALA A 67 -17.41 3.60 9.81
C ALA A 67 -16.44 4.61 9.19
N SER A 68 -15.73 4.19 8.13
CA SER A 68 -14.76 5.01 7.43
C SER A 68 -14.85 4.78 5.92
N HIS A 69 -15.28 5.78 5.19
CA HIS A 69 -15.37 5.75 3.73
C HIS A 69 -14.02 5.45 3.09
N ARG A 70 -12.95 6.20 3.44
CA ARG A 70 -11.60 5.98 2.90
C ARG A 70 -11.15 4.53 3.05
N ARG A 71 -11.32 3.94 4.25
CA ARG A 71 -10.90 2.56 4.51
C ARG A 71 -11.80 1.55 3.82
N THR A 72 -13.05 1.91 3.60
CA THR A 72 -14.00 1.11 2.81
C THR A 72 -13.56 1.08 1.33
N VAL A 73 -13.13 2.19 0.75
CA VAL A 73 -12.58 2.20 -0.61
C VAL A 73 -11.37 1.27 -0.75
N ILE A 74 -10.45 1.30 0.22
CA ILE A 74 -9.28 0.42 0.20
C ILE A 74 -9.69 -1.06 0.35
N ALA A 75 -10.66 -1.35 1.21
CA ALA A 75 -11.21 -2.70 1.32
C ALA A 75 -11.87 -3.15 0.01
N LEU A 76 -12.61 -2.26 -0.67
CA LEU A 76 -13.22 -2.53 -1.96
C LEU A 76 -12.18 -2.82 -3.05
N LEU A 77 -11.06 -2.09 -3.11
CA LEU A 77 -9.95 -2.39 -4.03
C LEU A 77 -9.51 -3.86 -3.90
N GLY A 78 -9.28 -4.32 -2.69
CA GLY A 78 -8.89 -5.71 -2.43
C GLY A 78 -9.99 -6.72 -2.73
N LEU A 79 -11.24 -6.44 -2.35
CA LEU A 79 -12.38 -7.34 -2.60
C LEU A 79 -12.73 -7.46 -4.08
N LYS A 80 -12.61 -6.39 -4.86
CA LYS A 80 -12.79 -6.43 -6.31
C LYS A 80 -11.68 -7.24 -6.97
N CYS A 81 -10.42 -7.06 -6.56
CA CYS A 81 -9.30 -7.85 -7.03
C CYS A 81 -9.50 -9.36 -6.75
N LEU A 82 -10.02 -9.70 -5.56
CA LEU A 82 -10.37 -11.06 -5.18
C LEU A 82 -11.49 -11.63 -6.10
N LEU A 83 -12.54 -10.86 -6.35
CA LEU A 83 -13.63 -11.25 -7.23
C LEU A 83 -13.13 -11.51 -8.66
N ASP A 84 -12.27 -10.63 -9.20
CA ASP A 84 -11.68 -10.75 -10.53
C ASP A 84 -10.76 -11.97 -10.65
N SER A 85 -10.23 -12.48 -9.53
CA SER A 85 -9.48 -13.74 -9.49
C SER A 85 -10.37 -14.98 -9.52
N GLY A 86 -11.71 -14.81 -9.55
CA GLY A 86 -12.69 -15.90 -9.53
C GLY A 86 -13.01 -16.40 -8.12
N GLN A 87 -12.51 -15.78 -7.07
CA GLN A 87 -12.79 -16.17 -5.70
C GLN A 87 -14.09 -15.52 -5.18
N ARG A 88 -14.85 -16.30 -4.39
CA ARG A 88 -16.10 -15.80 -3.79
C ARG A 88 -15.81 -14.98 -2.54
N GLN A 89 -16.64 -13.98 -2.32
CA GLN A 89 -16.66 -13.14 -1.13
C GLN A 89 -18.13 -12.86 -0.71
N PRO A 90 -18.41 -12.64 0.58
CA PRO A 90 -19.79 -12.60 1.10
C PRO A 90 -20.47 -11.22 1.03
N PHE A 91 -19.82 -10.21 0.43
CA PHE A 91 -20.30 -8.83 0.47
C PHE A 91 -21.07 -8.45 -0.79
N ASP A 92 -22.10 -7.62 -0.65
CA ASP A 92 -22.71 -6.89 -1.77
C ASP A 92 -21.83 -5.66 -2.11
N LEU A 93 -20.87 -5.88 -3.02
CA LEU A 93 -19.90 -4.84 -3.39
C LEU A 93 -20.58 -3.64 -4.07
N ALA A 94 -21.69 -3.85 -4.78
CA ALA A 94 -22.42 -2.77 -5.45
C ALA A 94 -23.06 -1.82 -4.43
N SER A 95 -23.69 -2.36 -3.40
CA SER A 95 -24.28 -1.55 -2.32
C SER A 95 -23.21 -0.81 -1.51
N ILE A 96 -22.08 -1.46 -1.20
CA ILE A 96 -20.95 -0.81 -0.52
C ILE A 96 -20.37 0.33 -1.36
N GLU A 97 -20.16 0.09 -2.66
CA GLU A 97 -19.70 1.11 -3.60
C GLU A 97 -20.66 2.31 -3.65
N ASN A 98 -21.97 2.05 -3.75
CA ASN A 98 -22.98 3.11 -3.75
C ASN A 98 -22.89 3.97 -2.48
N SER A 99 -22.76 3.35 -1.30
CA SER A 99 -22.62 4.09 -0.03
C SER A 99 -21.40 4.98 -0.01
N VAL A 100 -20.26 4.52 -0.54
CA VAL A 100 -19.04 5.33 -0.65
C VAL A 100 -19.23 6.53 -1.58
N PHE A 101 -19.94 6.37 -2.72
CA PHE A 101 -20.12 7.42 -3.71
C PHE A 101 -21.32 8.33 -3.42
N GLN A 102 -22.23 7.97 -2.53
CA GLN A 102 -23.40 8.77 -2.16
C GLN A 102 -23.02 10.04 -1.41
N ASP A 103 -22.20 9.90 -0.38
CA ASP A 103 -21.61 11.02 0.36
C ASP A 103 -20.16 11.22 -0.09
N LYS A 104 -19.79 12.45 -0.42
CA LYS A 104 -18.45 12.84 -0.82
C LYS A 104 -17.82 13.86 0.14
N SER A 105 -18.50 14.18 1.24
CA SER A 105 -18.02 15.11 2.26
C SER A 105 -16.80 14.58 3.02
N TRP A 106 -16.58 13.26 2.98
CA TRP A 106 -15.43 12.60 3.60
C TRP A 106 -14.10 12.82 2.84
N ILE A 107 -14.15 13.37 1.61
CA ILE A 107 -12.96 13.67 0.81
C ILE A 107 -12.41 15.00 1.31
N GLU A 108 -11.48 14.93 2.25
CA GLU A 108 -10.90 16.10 2.92
C GLU A 108 -9.57 16.55 2.30
N GLY A 109 -8.92 15.68 1.51
CA GLY A 109 -7.62 15.96 0.92
C GLY A 109 -7.34 15.17 -0.36
N VAL A 110 -6.25 15.54 -1.03
CA VAL A 110 -5.85 14.91 -2.31
C VAL A 110 -5.61 13.41 -2.18
N GLY A 111 -5.16 12.95 -1.01
CA GLY A 111 -4.95 11.51 -0.78
C GLY A 111 -6.25 10.71 -0.72
N ASP A 112 -7.35 11.28 -0.22
CA ASP A 112 -8.67 10.64 -0.24
C ASP A 112 -9.21 10.58 -1.65
N LEU A 113 -9.11 11.70 -2.37
CA LEU A 113 -9.48 11.78 -3.79
C LEU A 113 -8.68 10.75 -4.61
N GLY A 114 -7.38 10.66 -4.40
CA GLY A 114 -6.50 9.74 -5.13
C GLY A 114 -6.89 8.27 -4.98
N VAL A 115 -7.19 7.82 -3.75
CA VAL A 115 -7.65 6.43 -3.52
C VAL A 115 -9.00 6.17 -4.20
N LEU A 116 -9.91 7.15 -4.20
CA LEU A 116 -11.22 7.01 -4.84
C LEU A 116 -11.10 7.00 -6.37
N ILE A 117 -10.22 7.84 -6.94
CA ILE A 117 -9.89 7.83 -8.38
C ILE A 117 -9.31 6.47 -8.76
N GLN A 118 -8.35 5.94 -7.98
CA GLN A 118 -7.76 4.63 -8.25
C GLN A 118 -8.82 3.54 -8.32
N PHE A 119 -9.74 3.52 -7.35
CA PHE A 119 -10.84 2.55 -7.35
C PHE A 119 -11.74 2.71 -8.58
N ALA A 120 -12.20 3.93 -8.86
CA ALA A 120 -13.08 4.21 -9.99
C ALA A 120 -12.41 3.85 -11.34
N ALA A 121 -11.14 4.21 -11.50
CA ALA A 121 -10.37 3.91 -12.70
C ALA A 121 -10.25 2.42 -12.98
N GLN A 122 -10.00 1.62 -11.95
CA GLN A 122 -9.79 0.18 -12.11
C GLN A 122 -11.10 -0.61 -12.28
N TYR A 123 -12.20 -0.14 -11.69
CA TYR A 123 -13.40 -0.98 -11.55
C TYR A 123 -14.70 -0.35 -12.02
N ASN A 124 -14.78 0.96 -12.18
CA ASN A 124 -16.01 1.65 -12.59
C ASN A 124 -15.74 2.97 -13.32
N PRO A 125 -15.40 2.94 -14.62
CA PRO A 125 -15.10 4.16 -15.40
C PRO A 125 -16.22 5.21 -15.38
N ASN A 126 -17.49 4.81 -15.24
CA ASN A 126 -18.60 5.77 -15.13
C ASN A 126 -18.50 6.60 -13.84
N ARG A 127 -18.03 6.00 -12.74
CA ARG A 127 -17.77 6.72 -11.49
C ARG A 127 -16.59 7.66 -11.62
N LEU A 128 -15.60 7.30 -12.42
CA LEU A 128 -14.45 8.15 -12.69
C LEU A 128 -14.87 9.44 -13.43
N ALA A 129 -15.73 9.34 -14.44
CA ALA A 129 -16.29 10.49 -15.11
C ALA A 129 -17.04 11.43 -14.14
N LEU A 130 -17.87 10.88 -13.25
CA LEU A 130 -18.56 11.66 -12.22
C LEU A 130 -17.62 12.34 -11.21
N LEU A 131 -16.45 11.76 -10.94
CA LEU A 131 -15.44 12.39 -10.11
C LEU A 131 -14.76 13.54 -10.86
N ALA A 132 -14.44 13.36 -12.14
CA ALA A 132 -13.84 14.41 -12.97
C ALA A 132 -14.78 15.60 -13.16
N ASP A 133 -16.09 15.38 -13.30
CA ASP A 133 -17.10 16.44 -13.37
C ASP A 133 -17.23 17.23 -12.05
N ARG A 134 -17.04 16.57 -10.90
CA ARG A 134 -17.20 17.20 -9.58
C ARG A 134 -15.94 17.87 -9.07
N PHE A 135 -14.80 17.23 -9.30
CA PHE A 135 -13.49 17.70 -8.85
C PHE A 135 -12.67 18.02 -10.10
N ASP A 136 -12.18 19.23 -10.20
CA ASP A 136 -11.19 19.52 -11.24
C ASP A 136 -9.89 18.80 -10.91
N LEU A 137 -9.72 17.62 -11.50
CA LEU A 137 -8.58 16.74 -11.23
C LEU A 137 -7.25 17.38 -11.66
N ALA A 138 -7.28 18.23 -12.69
CA ALA A 138 -6.09 18.91 -13.17
C ALA A 138 -5.59 19.97 -12.18
N THR A 139 -6.49 20.62 -11.45
CA THR A 139 -6.15 21.65 -10.47
C THR A 139 -6.27 21.19 -9.01
N ALA A 140 -6.47 19.90 -8.77
CA ALA A 140 -6.70 19.35 -7.43
C ALA A 140 -5.61 19.74 -6.41
N LEU A 141 -4.33 19.73 -6.81
CA LEU A 141 -3.22 20.17 -5.95
C LEU A 141 -3.31 21.63 -5.48
N SER A 142 -4.05 22.48 -6.19
CA SER A 142 -4.26 23.88 -5.84
C SER A 142 -5.60 24.12 -5.15
N SER A 143 -6.55 23.21 -5.34
CA SER A 143 -7.94 23.35 -4.88
C SER A 143 -8.18 22.76 -3.49
N PHE A 144 -7.41 21.73 -3.10
CA PHE A 144 -7.53 21.13 -1.78
C PHE A 144 -6.69 21.86 -0.73
N PRO A 145 -7.17 21.93 0.54
CA PRO A 145 -6.46 22.64 1.62
C PRO A 145 -5.08 22.09 1.93
N ASP A 146 -4.89 20.77 1.80
CA ASP A 146 -3.59 20.11 1.98
C ASP A 146 -2.74 20.16 0.71
N GLY A 147 -3.34 20.13 -0.45
CA GLY A 147 -2.80 20.31 -1.80
C GLY A 147 -1.30 20.05 -1.92
N ARG A 148 -0.55 21.12 -2.24
CA ARG A 148 0.92 21.03 -2.42
C ARG A 148 1.70 20.76 -1.12
N GLU A 149 1.08 20.99 0.05
CA GLU A 149 1.67 20.68 1.36
C GLU A 149 1.27 19.29 1.87
N ALA A 150 0.61 18.50 1.04
CA ALA A 150 0.15 17.18 1.42
C ALA A 150 1.33 16.26 1.79
N ARG A 151 1.05 15.31 2.66
CA ARG A 151 2.02 14.31 3.10
C ARG A 151 2.39 13.38 1.95
N THR A 152 3.60 12.85 1.97
CA THR A 152 4.11 11.90 0.97
C THR A 152 3.13 10.78 0.64
N ALA A 153 2.53 10.14 1.64
CA ALA A 153 1.53 9.11 1.38
C ALA A 153 0.26 9.64 0.68
N ALA A 154 -0.16 10.91 0.94
CA ALA A 154 -1.32 11.51 0.28
C ALA A 154 -1.01 11.88 -1.18
N LEU A 155 0.13 12.52 -1.43
CA LEU A 155 0.64 12.78 -2.79
C LEU A 155 0.77 11.49 -3.58
N SER A 156 1.32 10.43 -2.95
CA SER A 156 1.45 9.12 -3.58
C SER A 156 0.10 8.49 -3.95
N CYS A 157 -0.89 8.58 -3.05
CA CYS A 157 -2.24 8.11 -3.37
C CYS A 157 -2.85 8.90 -4.53
N PHE A 158 -2.65 10.21 -4.59
CA PHE A 158 -3.14 11.04 -5.69
C PHE A 158 -2.44 10.68 -7.01
N LEU A 159 -1.10 10.61 -7.02
CA LEU A 159 -0.33 10.23 -8.20
C LEU A 159 -0.72 8.84 -8.72
N ALA A 160 -0.86 7.85 -7.84
CA ALA A 160 -1.32 6.52 -8.22
C ALA A 160 -2.74 6.56 -8.81
N GLY A 161 -3.66 7.34 -8.20
CA GLY A 161 -5.02 7.52 -8.67
C GLY A 161 -5.08 8.05 -10.10
N ILE A 162 -4.45 9.19 -10.37
CA ILE A 162 -4.43 9.79 -11.72
C ILE A 162 -3.67 8.93 -12.72
N SER A 163 -2.65 8.20 -12.30
CA SER A 163 -1.94 7.24 -13.16
C SER A 163 -2.83 6.07 -13.57
N HIS A 164 -3.61 5.52 -12.66
CA HIS A 164 -4.62 4.50 -12.99
C HIS A 164 -5.72 5.06 -13.89
N ALA A 165 -6.15 6.30 -13.69
CA ALA A 165 -7.11 6.98 -14.56
C ALA A 165 -6.57 7.10 -15.98
N LYS A 166 -5.31 7.48 -16.15
CA LYS A 166 -4.64 7.54 -17.46
C LYS A 166 -4.56 6.17 -18.14
N LEU A 167 -4.25 5.12 -17.38
CA LEU A 167 -4.16 3.74 -17.91
C LEU A 167 -5.52 3.17 -18.35
N SER A 168 -6.59 3.49 -17.62
CA SER A 168 -7.92 2.91 -17.89
C SER A 168 -8.76 3.70 -18.91
N SER A 169 -8.56 5.00 -19.01
CA SER A 169 -9.42 5.90 -19.81
C SER A 169 -8.60 7.04 -20.43
N PRO A 170 -7.62 6.73 -21.31
CA PRO A 170 -6.66 7.71 -21.83
C PRO A 170 -7.32 8.88 -22.58
N ASP A 171 -8.47 8.65 -23.23
CA ASP A 171 -9.11 9.60 -24.13
C ASP A 171 -10.39 10.25 -23.55
N SER A 172 -10.87 9.79 -22.38
CA SER A 172 -12.16 10.23 -21.83
C SER A 172 -12.04 11.21 -20.65
N LEU A 173 -10.83 11.54 -20.23
CA LEU A 173 -10.54 12.48 -19.15
C LEU A 173 -9.79 13.71 -19.68
N PRO A 174 -9.86 14.85 -18.97
CA PRO A 174 -8.94 15.96 -19.20
C PRO A 174 -7.49 15.49 -19.19
N ASP A 175 -6.61 16.22 -19.85
CA ASP A 175 -5.17 15.91 -19.76
C ASP A 175 -4.68 16.12 -18.31
N LEU A 176 -4.25 15.04 -17.68
CA LEU A 176 -3.77 15.02 -16.30
C LEU A 176 -2.23 15.02 -16.22
N THR A 177 -1.55 15.21 -17.34
CA THR A 177 -0.09 15.15 -17.41
C THR A 177 0.56 16.17 -16.50
N ASP A 178 0.13 17.42 -16.53
CA ASP A 178 0.71 18.48 -15.70
C ASP A 178 0.48 18.20 -14.20
N ALA A 179 -0.72 17.78 -13.81
CA ALA A 179 -1.03 17.42 -12.42
C ALA A 179 -0.19 16.22 -11.94
N ALA A 180 0.06 15.24 -12.82
CA ALA A 180 0.88 14.08 -12.51
C ALA A 180 2.37 14.48 -12.35
N VAL A 181 2.90 15.28 -13.28
CA VAL A 181 4.28 15.77 -13.23
C VAL A 181 4.51 16.66 -12.02
N ASP A 182 3.59 17.59 -11.73
CA ASP A 182 3.65 18.43 -10.53
C ASP A 182 3.67 17.58 -9.23
N THR A 183 2.81 16.56 -9.17
CA THR A 183 2.77 15.65 -8.01
C THR A 183 4.08 14.86 -7.87
N TYR A 184 4.65 14.40 -8.98
CA TYR A 184 5.95 13.73 -9.01
C TYR A 184 7.05 14.64 -8.48
N HIS A 185 7.14 15.90 -8.93
CA HIS A 185 8.13 16.84 -8.43
C HIS A 185 8.01 17.10 -6.93
N LEU A 186 6.78 17.23 -6.39
CA LEU A 186 6.57 17.33 -4.95
C LEU A 186 7.05 16.07 -4.18
N LEU A 187 6.91 14.90 -4.77
CA LEU A 187 7.46 13.67 -4.19
C LEU A 187 9.00 13.65 -4.25
N GLN A 188 9.62 14.11 -5.36
CA GLN A 188 11.06 14.23 -5.46
C GLN A 188 11.63 15.19 -4.39
N GLU A 189 10.99 16.32 -4.11
CA GLU A 189 11.37 17.21 -3.01
C GLU A 189 11.35 16.50 -1.65
N ASN A 190 10.46 15.52 -1.48
CA ASN A 190 10.37 14.71 -0.27
C ASN A 190 11.43 13.59 -0.22
N GLN A 191 12.12 13.27 -1.32
CA GLN A 191 13.13 12.23 -1.37
C GLN A 191 14.51 12.74 -0.95
N GLY A 192 15.26 11.92 -0.23
CA GLY A 192 16.66 12.17 0.12
C GLY A 192 17.63 11.45 -0.80
N PRO A 193 18.93 11.73 -0.67
CA PRO A 193 19.98 11.21 -1.57
C PRO A 193 20.07 9.69 -1.59
N GLY A 194 19.68 9.01 -0.51
CA GLY A 194 19.62 7.55 -0.45
C GLY A 194 18.25 6.97 -0.75
N GLY A 195 17.35 7.73 -1.39
CA GLY A 195 16.05 7.27 -1.84
C GLY A 195 14.94 7.34 -0.80
N ILE A 196 15.21 7.60 0.47
CA ILE A 196 14.22 7.65 1.54
C ILE A 196 13.37 8.92 1.43
N PHE A 197 12.04 8.74 1.47
CA PHE A 197 11.08 9.84 1.48
C PHE A 197 10.79 10.31 2.90
N ALA A 198 10.78 11.63 3.13
CA ALA A 198 10.24 12.22 4.35
C ALA A 198 8.71 12.13 4.35
N HIS A 199 8.10 12.33 5.52
CA HIS A 199 6.64 12.31 5.67
C HIS A 199 5.96 13.50 4.96
N ALA A 200 6.63 14.67 4.92
CA ALA A 200 6.17 15.87 4.22
C ALA A 200 7.37 16.69 3.71
N GLY A 201 7.20 17.47 2.64
CA GLY A 201 8.26 18.30 2.06
C GLY A 201 8.56 19.54 2.90
N LEU A 202 7.54 20.32 3.20
CA LEU A 202 7.64 21.56 3.97
C LEU A 202 7.06 21.41 5.37
N PRO A 203 7.68 22.00 6.41
CA PRO A 203 7.08 22.05 7.72
C PRO A 203 5.94 23.09 7.70
N GLY A 204 4.69 22.63 7.56
CA GLY A 204 3.53 23.48 7.82
C GLY A 204 3.50 23.89 9.29
N LEU A 205 2.92 25.04 9.61
CA LEU A 205 2.80 25.57 10.99
C LEU A 205 2.08 24.60 11.94
N LEU A 206 1.30 23.66 11.40
CA LEU A 206 0.53 22.66 12.15
C LEU A 206 1.12 21.24 12.06
N GLN A 207 2.24 21.05 11.37
CA GLN A 207 2.87 19.72 11.21
C GLN A 207 3.81 19.43 12.38
N GLN A 208 3.96 18.10 12.66
CA GLN A 208 4.87 17.64 13.69
C GLN A 208 6.31 18.10 13.39
N PRO A 209 7.10 18.50 14.40
CA PRO A 209 8.51 18.84 14.21
C PRO A 209 9.25 17.71 13.48
N PHE A 210 10.07 18.10 12.50
CA PHE A 210 10.88 17.16 11.69
C PHE A 210 10.12 16.29 10.69
N SER A 211 8.86 16.58 10.35
CA SER A 211 8.11 15.85 9.30
C SER A 211 8.80 15.88 7.93
N ASN A 212 9.58 16.91 7.64
CA ASN A 212 10.39 17.06 6.43
C ASN A 212 11.73 16.31 6.46
N ARG A 213 12.07 15.65 7.57
CA ARG A 213 13.29 14.86 7.72
C ARG A 213 13.02 13.38 7.84
N PHE A 214 11.96 13.00 8.52
CA PHE A 214 11.67 11.60 8.81
C PHE A 214 10.45 11.12 8.04
N GLY A 215 10.53 9.88 7.53
CA GLY A 215 9.44 9.22 6.85
C GLY A 215 9.17 7.83 7.41
N THR A 216 7.89 7.46 7.43
CA THR A 216 7.46 6.12 7.85
C THR A 216 7.64 5.10 6.74
N ILE A 217 7.65 3.82 7.08
CA ILE A 217 7.63 2.74 6.07
C ILE A 217 6.41 2.85 5.14
N ALA A 218 5.27 3.32 5.63
CA ALA A 218 4.08 3.52 4.80
C ALA A 218 4.32 4.59 3.73
N ASP A 219 5.05 5.68 4.05
CA ASP A 219 5.42 6.70 3.06
C ASP A 219 6.29 6.10 1.95
N GLN A 220 7.26 5.23 2.31
CA GLN A 220 8.12 4.57 1.34
C GLN A 220 7.31 3.66 0.40
N MET A 221 6.46 2.80 0.96
CA MET A 221 5.68 1.85 0.17
C MET A 221 4.67 2.55 -0.76
N HIS A 222 4.01 3.59 -0.29
CA HIS A 222 3.10 4.37 -1.14
C HIS A 222 3.86 5.11 -2.25
N ALA A 223 5.03 5.70 -1.95
CA ALA A 223 5.85 6.38 -2.95
C ALA A 223 6.36 5.40 -4.02
N ILE A 224 6.92 4.26 -3.64
CA ILE A 224 7.37 3.23 -4.58
C ILE A 224 6.23 2.81 -5.51
N TYR A 225 5.05 2.52 -4.96
CA TYR A 225 3.89 2.12 -5.77
C TYR A 225 3.45 3.21 -6.74
N ALA A 226 3.35 4.45 -6.26
CA ALA A 226 2.90 5.58 -7.06
C ALA A 226 3.87 5.91 -8.20
N LEU A 227 5.17 5.97 -7.91
CA LEU A 227 6.20 6.24 -8.91
C LEU A 227 6.25 5.15 -9.97
N THR A 228 6.10 3.89 -9.57
CA THR A 228 6.04 2.76 -10.50
C THR A 228 4.82 2.86 -11.42
N THR A 229 3.64 3.18 -10.86
CA THR A 229 2.40 3.30 -11.64
C THR A 229 2.46 4.51 -12.56
N PHE A 230 3.03 5.63 -12.08
CA PHE A 230 3.23 6.85 -12.87
C PHE A 230 4.15 6.60 -14.07
N ALA A 231 5.30 5.97 -13.84
CA ALA A 231 6.22 5.62 -14.91
C ALA A 231 5.55 4.80 -16.03
N ARG A 232 4.74 3.81 -15.65
CA ARG A 232 3.99 2.97 -16.60
C ARG A 232 2.89 3.74 -17.34
N ALA A 233 2.18 4.64 -16.65
CA ALA A 233 1.05 5.37 -17.23
C ALA A 233 1.49 6.43 -18.25
N PHE A 234 2.62 7.07 -18.01
CA PHE A 234 3.09 8.20 -18.79
C PHE A 234 4.34 7.88 -19.66
N GLY A 235 4.88 6.66 -19.55
CA GLY A 235 6.05 6.24 -20.33
C GLY A 235 7.34 6.96 -19.93
N ILE A 236 7.50 7.34 -18.65
CA ILE A 236 8.65 8.08 -18.11
C ILE A 236 9.50 7.12 -17.26
N GLU A 237 10.78 6.97 -17.58
CA GLU A 237 11.67 6.02 -16.88
C GLU A 237 12.23 6.54 -15.55
N GLU A 238 12.43 7.85 -15.42
CA GLU A 238 13.08 8.47 -14.25
C GLU A 238 12.40 8.09 -12.91
N PRO A 239 11.05 8.09 -12.77
CA PRO A 239 10.39 7.68 -11.54
C PRO A 239 10.66 6.22 -11.14
N LEU A 240 10.99 5.33 -12.09
CA LEU A 240 11.38 3.95 -11.77
C LEU A 240 12.74 3.91 -11.07
N ALA A 241 13.69 4.78 -11.46
CA ALA A 241 14.97 4.88 -10.80
C ALA A 241 14.81 5.37 -9.34
N ASP A 242 13.95 6.37 -9.11
CA ASP A 242 13.62 6.86 -7.76
C ASP A 242 12.96 5.78 -6.89
N ALA A 243 12.01 5.04 -7.47
CA ALA A 243 11.36 3.92 -6.80
C ALA A 243 12.35 2.80 -6.44
N LEU A 244 13.24 2.43 -7.37
CA LEU A 244 14.28 1.42 -7.16
C LEU A 244 15.27 1.83 -6.09
N ASN A 245 15.72 3.09 -6.09
CA ASN A 245 16.63 3.63 -5.08
C ASN A 245 15.99 3.49 -3.68
N CYS A 246 14.73 3.88 -3.52
CA CYS A 246 14.00 3.72 -2.27
C CYS A 246 13.85 2.24 -1.88
N ALA A 247 13.38 1.39 -2.80
CA ALA A 247 13.14 -0.02 -2.55
C ALA A 247 14.41 -0.77 -2.14
N ASN A 248 15.53 -0.53 -2.81
CA ASN A 248 16.82 -1.14 -2.49
C ASN A 248 17.33 -0.69 -1.12
N THR A 249 17.18 0.60 -0.79
CA THR A 249 17.59 1.13 0.52
C THR A 249 16.79 0.50 1.66
N ILE A 250 15.44 0.48 1.57
CA ILE A 250 14.63 -0.12 2.64
C ILE A 250 14.83 -1.63 2.72
N ARG A 251 15.04 -2.33 1.58
CA ARG A 251 15.37 -3.75 1.54
C ARG A 251 16.68 -4.05 2.26
N ALA A 252 17.72 -3.25 2.06
CA ALA A 252 19.00 -3.39 2.76
C ALA A 252 18.90 -3.14 4.27
N LEU A 253 17.88 -2.40 4.70
CA LEU A 253 17.58 -2.09 6.10
C LEU A 253 16.52 -3.03 6.72
N GLN A 254 15.99 -3.99 5.97
CA GLN A 254 15.02 -4.96 6.51
C GLN A 254 15.67 -5.74 7.66
N GLY A 255 14.93 -5.93 8.75
CA GLY A 255 15.43 -6.65 9.90
C GLY A 255 15.60 -8.15 9.65
N ASP A 256 16.44 -8.82 10.43
CA ASP A 256 16.80 -10.23 10.29
C ASP A 256 15.60 -11.20 10.35
N LYS A 257 14.50 -10.76 10.98
CA LYS A 257 13.23 -11.51 11.04
C LYS A 257 12.22 -11.04 9.98
N GLY A 258 12.62 -10.18 9.04
CA GLY A 258 11.77 -9.65 7.99
C GLY A 258 11.03 -8.36 8.33
N GLN A 259 11.39 -7.69 9.42
CA GLN A 259 10.73 -6.46 9.83
C GLN A 259 10.94 -5.33 8.84
N TRP A 260 9.86 -4.70 8.39
CA TRP A 260 9.89 -3.36 7.85
C TRP A 260 9.74 -2.37 9.00
N TRP A 261 10.84 -1.67 9.34
CA TRP A 261 10.91 -0.79 10.50
C TRP A 261 10.02 0.44 10.35
N PHE A 262 9.70 1.11 11.45
CA PHE A 262 8.69 2.16 11.48
C PHE A 262 9.13 3.47 10.84
N LEU A 263 10.33 3.99 11.19
CA LEU A 263 10.74 5.37 10.86
C LEU A 263 12.18 5.43 10.37
N TYR A 264 12.39 6.18 9.28
CA TYR A 264 13.66 6.36 8.61
C TYR A 264 14.03 7.84 8.50
N ASP A 265 15.33 8.15 8.49
CA ASP A 265 15.87 9.50 8.26
C ASP A 265 16.19 9.68 6.76
N LYS A 266 15.55 10.64 6.12
CA LYS A 266 15.74 11.04 4.72
C LYS A 266 17.21 11.39 4.40
N ARG A 267 17.93 12.02 5.35
CA ARG A 267 19.29 12.53 5.13
C ARG A 267 20.35 11.44 5.21
N SER A 268 20.24 10.60 6.22
CA SER A 268 21.23 9.53 6.47
C SER A 268 20.82 8.18 5.90
N SER A 269 19.57 8.03 5.47
CA SER A 269 18.96 6.76 5.05
C SER A 269 19.07 5.66 6.11
N GLN A 270 19.04 6.04 7.40
CA GLN A 270 19.14 5.12 8.53
C GLN A 270 17.81 4.97 9.24
N ILE A 271 17.67 3.86 9.96
CA ILE A 271 16.52 3.61 10.84
C ILE A 271 16.63 4.54 12.04
N VAL A 272 15.58 5.33 12.28
CA VAL A 272 15.45 6.22 13.46
C VAL A 272 14.65 5.54 14.56
N ASN A 273 13.56 4.86 14.18
CA ASN A 273 12.76 4.12 15.13
C ASN A 273 12.31 2.79 14.51
N ARG A 274 12.52 1.71 15.25
CA ARG A 274 12.16 0.36 14.83
C ARG A 274 10.66 0.07 14.97
N TYR A 275 10.03 0.56 16.01
CA TYR A 275 8.66 0.22 16.38
C TYR A 275 7.70 1.41 16.32
N PRO A 276 6.37 1.17 16.12
CA PRO A 276 5.72 -0.15 16.00
C PRO A 276 5.97 -0.80 14.62
N VAL A 277 6.27 -2.10 14.59
CA VAL A 277 6.26 -2.87 13.33
C VAL A 277 4.82 -3.27 13.05
N ARG A 278 4.29 -2.86 11.89
CA ARG A 278 2.87 -2.99 11.55
C ARG A 278 2.63 -4.10 10.53
N SER A 279 1.67 -4.98 10.82
CA SER A 279 1.29 -6.09 9.92
C SER A 279 0.89 -5.60 8.54
N ILE A 280 0.13 -4.50 8.43
CA ILE A 280 -0.26 -3.90 7.14
C ILE A 280 0.94 -3.59 6.23
N CYS A 281 2.08 -3.18 6.83
CA CYS A 281 3.30 -2.91 6.05
C CYS A 281 3.98 -4.21 5.64
N GLN A 282 3.88 -5.28 6.45
CA GLN A 282 4.53 -6.55 6.20
C GLN A 282 3.84 -7.37 5.08
N ASN A 283 2.52 -7.49 5.14
CA ASN A 283 1.75 -8.41 4.29
C ASN A 283 0.74 -7.73 3.35
N GLY A 284 0.71 -6.40 3.31
CA GLY A 284 -0.17 -5.61 2.43
C GLY A 284 0.62 -4.61 1.60
N MET A 285 1.09 -3.52 2.22
CA MET A 285 1.73 -2.41 1.48
C MET A 285 3.06 -2.78 0.84
N ALA A 286 3.95 -3.52 1.54
CA ALA A 286 5.22 -3.93 0.94
C ALA A 286 5.04 -4.89 -0.23
N PRO A 287 4.24 -5.96 -0.13
CA PRO A 287 3.90 -6.74 -1.32
C PRO A 287 3.32 -5.89 -2.45
N MET A 288 2.34 -5.01 -2.18
CA MET A 288 1.75 -4.14 -3.21
C MET A 288 2.82 -3.34 -3.99
N ALA A 289 3.70 -2.66 -3.26
CA ALA A 289 4.70 -1.78 -3.85
C ALA A 289 5.81 -2.55 -4.57
N LEU A 290 6.37 -3.57 -3.90
CA LEU A 290 7.52 -4.31 -4.41
C LEU A 290 7.17 -5.23 -5.58
N LEU A 291 5.93 -5.75 -5.63
CA LEU A 291 5.47 -6.55 -6.74
C LEU A 291 5.21 -5.72 -7.99
N ALA A 292 4.58 -4.55 -7.83
CA ALA A 292 4.40 -3.61 -8.93
C ALA A 292 5.76 -3.17 -9.51
N LEU A 293 6.73 -2.89 -8.63
CA LEU A 293 8.09 -2.51 -9.04
C LEU A 293 8.83 -3.68 -9.71
N ALA A 294 8.71 -4.90 -9.19
CA ALA A 294 9.28 -6.10 -9.79
C ALA A 294 8.73 -6.34 -11.22
N GLU A 295 7.42 -6.17 -11.40
CA GLU A 295 6.79 -6.28 -12.73
C GLU A 295 7.32 -5.21 -13.70
N ALA A 296 7.51 -3.98 -13.25
CA ALA A 296 7.95 -2.89 -14.11
C ALA A 296 9.45 -2.95 -14.45
N THR A 297 10.28 -3.54 -13.57
CA THR A 297 11.76 -3.47 -13.68
C THR A 297 12.44 -4.81 -13.91
N GLY A 298 11.73 -5.92 -13.70
CA GLY A 298 12.31 -7.28 -13.70
C GLY A 298 13.17 -7.60 -12.48
N GLN A 299 13.30 -6.69 -11.50
CA GLN A 299 14.04 -6.97 -10.27
C GLN A 299 13.24 -7.89 -9.34
N ASN A 300 13.93 -8.78 -8.65
CA ASN A 300 13.32 -9.73 -7.72
C ASN A 300 13.35 -9.20 -6.28
N PHE A 301 12.18 -9.15 -5.63
CA PHE A 301 11.98 -8.79 -4.23
C PHE A 301 11.32 -9.91 -3.41
N ASP A 302 11.23 -11.12 -3.96
CA ASP A 302 10.49 -12.24 -3.36
C ASP A 302 10.96 -12.57 -1.94
N ASP A 303 12.28 -12.63 -1.70
CA ASP A 303 12.82 -12.91 -0.36
C ASP A 303 12.37 -11.86 0.66
N ALA A 304 12.42 -10.59 0.29
CA ALA A 304 12.04 -9.50 1.19
C ALA A 304 10.53 -9.53 1.50
N ILE A 305 9.70 -9.88 0.52
CA ILE A 305 8.25 -10.05 0.69
C ILE A 305 7.98 -11.29 1.57
N CYS A 306 8.58 -12.44 1.26
CA CYS A 306 8.41 -13.68 2.02
C CYS A 306 8.85 -13.52 3.48
N ASN A 307 9.93 -12.81 3.76
CA ASN A 307 10.37 -12.51 5.11
C ASN A 307 9.33 -11.68 5.88
N GLY A 308 8.75 -10.65 5.23
CA GLY A 308 7.66 -9.86 5.83
C GLY A 308 6.39 -10.70 6.11
N LEU A 309 6.00 -11.59 5.21
CA LEU A 309 4.89 -12.53 5.44
C LEU A 309 5.18 -13.48 6.59
N SER A 310 6.39 -14.02 6.66
CA SER A 310 6.82 -14.93 7.72
C SER A 310 6.86 -14.25 9.08
N TRP A 311 7.20 -12.95 9.14
CA TRP A 311 7.13 -12.16 10.36
C TRP A 311 5.70 -12.13 10.93
N VAL A 312 4.69 -11.89 10.09
CA VAL A 312 3.27 -11.92 10.52
C VAL A 312 2.86 -13.32 10.98
N ALA A 313 3.40 -14.35 10.34
CA ALA A 313 3.11 -15.76 10.61
C ALA A 313 3.87 -16.34 11.84
N GLY A 314 4.56 -15.50 12.62
CA GLY A 314 5.19 -15.91 13.90
C GLY A 314 6.72 -15.87 13.90
N ALA A 315 7.40 -15.61 12.79
CA ALA A 315 8.85 -15.43 12.76
C ALA A 315 9.26 -14.04 13.28
N ASN A 316 8.56 -13.51 14.28
CA ASN A 316 8.77 -12.18 14.84
C ASN A 316 9.47 -12.22 16.21
N GLU A 317 9.62 -11.06 16.83
CA GLU A 317 10.33 -10.87 18.10
C GLU A 317 9.69 -11.62 19.26
N LEU A 318 8.36 -11.75 19.22
CA LEU A 318 7.58 -12.41 20.26
C LEU A 318 7.33 -13.89 19.98
N ALA A 319 7.73 -14.41 18.80
CA ALA A 319 7.42 -15.74 18.31
C ALA A 319 5.89 -16.05 18.35
N VAL A 320 5.06 -15.02 18.05
CA VAL A 320 3.59 -15.10 18.09
C VAL A 320 3.03 -14.97 16.67
N ASP A 321 2.22 -15.93 16.25
CA ASP A 321 1.43 -15.80 15.02
C ASP A 321 0.40 -14.68 15.22
N LEU A 322 0.51 -13.60 14.43
CA LEU A 322 -0.42 -12.48 14.49
C LEU A 322 -1.75 -12.78 13.78
N ARG A 323 -1.84 -13.91 13.07
CA ARG A 323 -3.07 -14.42 12.49
C ARG A 323 -3.86 -15.15 13.57
N ASP A 324 -4.82 -14.49 14.12
CA ASP A 324 -5.75 -15.07 15.09
C ASP A 324 -6.86 -15.85 14.38
N TRP A 325 -6.67 -17.14 14.21
CA TRP A 325 -7.59 -18.02 13.51
C TRP A 325 -8.92 -18.20 14.25
N GLN A 326 -8.91 -18.08 15.59
CA GLN A 326 -10.11 -18.18 16.42
C GLN A 326 -11.06 -17.00 16.14
N HIS A 327 -10.52 -15.78 16.07
CA HIS A 327 -11.30 -14.58 15.80
C HIS A 327 -11.37 -14.23 14.31
N GLY A 328 -10.57 -14.90 13.44
CA GLY A 328 -10.51 -14.63 12.03
C GLY A 328 -9.91 -13.26 11.69
N ILE A 329 -8.88 -12.82 12.40
CA ILE A 329 -8.29 -11.48 12.34
C ILE A 329 -6.77 -11.58 12.28
N ILE A 330 -6.12 -10.59 11.65
CA ILE A 330 -4.68 -10.35 11.78
C ILE A 330 -4.48 -9.10 12.63
N TRP A 331 -3.72 -9.22 13.72
CA TRP A 331 -3.46 -8.12 14.66
C TRP A 331 -2.55 -7.04 14.07
N ASP A 332 -2.74 -5.77 14.50
CA ASP A 332 -2.18 -4.56 13.87
C ASP A 332 -0.65 -4.52 13.90
N SER A 333 -0.03 -4.79 15.06
CA SER A 333 1.40 -4.54 15.21
C SER A 333 2.03 -5.20 16.45
N ILE A 334 3.36 -5.26 16.43
CA ILE A 334 4.18 -5.40 17.63
C ILE A 334 4.72 -4.01 17.99
N GLU A 335 4.55 -3.61 19.25
CA GLU A 335 4.91 -2.28 19.77
C GLU A 335 5.49 -2.35 21.19
N PRO A 336 6.26 -1.34 21.64
CA PRO A 336 6.70 -1.24 23.04
C PRO A 336 5.50 -1.12 24.00
N ARG A 337 5.59 -1.77 25.17
CA ARG A 337 4.54 -1.68 26.20
C ARG A 337 4.39 -0.27 26.78
N SER A 338 5.50 0.47 26.87
CA SER A 338 5.51 1.85 27.37
C SER A 338 5.64 2.84 26.23
N ARG A 339 4.74 3.81 26.14
CA ARG A 339 4.83 4.92 25.15
C ARG A 339 5.98 5.88 25.46
N ILE A 340 6.44 5.95 26.71
CA ILE A 340 7.51 6.86 27.16
C ILE A 340 8.85 6.40 26.58
N THR A 341 9.11 5.09 26.50
CA THR A 341 10.33 4.55 25.89
C THR A 341 10.41 4.86 24.39
N SER A 342 9.30 4.78 23.66
CA SER A 342 9.26 5.05 22.23
C SER A 342 9.64 6.49 21.86
N PHE A 343 9.27 7.48 22.67
CA PHE A 343 9.61 8.89 22.42
C PHE A 343 11.04 9.22 22.84
N CYS A 344 11.49 8.67 23.98
CA CYS A 344 12.87 8.83 24.43
C CYS A 344 13.88 8.14 23.52
N ASP A 345 13.54 6.95 22.98
CA ASP A 345 14.40 6.24 22.02
C ASP A 345 14.57 7.03 20.71
N SER A 346 13.51 7.68 20.22
CA SER A 346 13.60 8.55 19.03
C SER A 346 14.48 9.79 19.26
N ALA A 347 14.39 10.39 20.45
CA ALA A 347 15.21 11.55 20.83
C ALA A 347 16.67 11.15 21.14
N LEU A 348 16.89 9.97 21.74
CA LEU A 348 18.22 9.47 22.10
C LEU A 348 18.98 8.88 20.91
N ASN A 349 18.30 8.29 19.93
CA ASN A 349 18.92 7.84 18.67
C ASN A 349 19.45 9.02 17.83
N LEU A 350 18.88 10.22 18.01
CA LEU A 350 19.45 11.46 17.44
C LEU A 350 20.77 11.88 18.06
N ILE A 351 21.14 11.36 19.25
CA ILE A 351 22.33 11.77 20.03
C ILE A 351 23.41 10.65 20.06
N HIS A 352 23.34 9.63 19.20
CA HIS A 352 24.36 8.56 19.11
C HIS A 352 24.60 7.79 20.44
N CYS A 353 23.60 7.53 21.25
CA CYS A 353 23.72 6.67 22.42
C CYS A 353 23.17 5.28 22.15
N SER A 354 24.09 4.36 21.88
CA SER A 354 23.83 2.90 21.86
C SER A 354 23.30 2.46 23.22
N ARG A 355 22.03 2.10 23.32
CA ARG A 355 21.47 1.45 24.50
C ARG A 355 20.63 0.23 24.12
N LYS A 356 20.81 -0.81 24.93
CA LYS A 356 20.15 -2.13 25.07
C LYS A 356 18.96 -2.39 24.12
N SER A 357 18.98 -3.58 23.53
CA SER A 357 17.92 -4.17 22.72
C SER A 357 16.53 -3.89 23.32
N PRO A 358 15.60 -3.23 22.56
CA PRO A 358 14.25 -2.97 23.03
C PRO A 358 13.38 -4.23 23.14
N ASP A 359 13.91 -5.41 22.80
CA ASP A 359 13.15 -6.66 22.62
C ASP A 359 12.53 -7.18 23.93
N GLU A 360 12.99 -6.73 25.09
CA GLU A 360 12.49 -7.24 26.39
C GLU A 360 11.13 -6.67 26.84
N ASN A 361 10.57 -5.67 26.13
CA ASN A 361 9.34 -4.99 26.57
C ASN A 361 8.35 -4.74 25.45
N LEU A 362 8.17 -5.73 24.56
CA LEU A 362 7.25 -5.67 23.44
C LEU A 362 5.89 -6.32 23.78
N ARG A 363 4.85 -5.92 23.04
CA ARG A 363 3.52 -6.52 23.08
C ARG A 363 2.87 -6.52 21.72
N VAL A 364 1.91 -7.40 21.52
CA VAL A 364 0.97 -7.33 20.39
C VAL A 364 -0.06 -6.24 20.66
N ARG A 365 -0.35 -5.43 19.63
CA ARG A 365 -1.47 -4.51 19.61
C ARG A 365 -2.68 -5.19 18.98
N PHE A 366 -3.67 -5.47 19.80
CA PHE A 366 -4.90 -6.16 19.42
C PHE A 366 -5.93 -5.22 18.77
N ASP A 367 -5.53 -4.57 17.70
CA ASP A 367 -6.38 -3.77 16.82
C ASP A 367 -6.42 -4.42 15.42
N ALA A 368 -7.50 -4.21 14.66
CA ALA A 368 -7.59 -4.59 13.24
C ALA A 368 -8.33 -3.51 12.43
N ARG A 369 -7.94 -3.33 11.18
CA ARG A 369 -8.42 -2.24 10.31
C ARG A 369 -8.70 -2.75 8.90
N PRO A 370 -9.78 -2.28 8.23
CA PRO A 370 -10.17 -2.78 6.92
C PRO A 370 -9.17 -2.45 5.81
N ASP A 371 -8.48 -1.31 5.90
CA ASP A 371 -7.42 -0.91 4.96
C ASP A 371 -6.25 -1.91 4.94
N HIS A 372 -5.92 -2.54 6.06
CA HIS A 372 -4.94 -3.61 6.11
C HIS A 372 -5.34 -4.79 5.22
N PHE A 373 -6.56 -5.26 5.38
CA PHE A 373 -7.07 -6.42 4.62
C PHE A 373 -7.32 -6.06 3.15
N GLY A 374 -7.71 -4.82 2.89
CA GLY A 374 -7.84 -4.30 1.53
C GLY A 374 -6.51 -4.35 0.77
N TRP A 375 -5.45 -3.77 1.32
CA TRP A 375 -4.12 -3.81 0.69
C TRP A 375 -3.54 -5.22 0.59
N LEU A 376 -3.78 -6.08 1.61
CA LEU A 376 -3.38 -7.47 1.57
C LEU A 376 -4.02 -8.21 0.38
N LEU A 377 -5.34 -8.12 0.24
CA LEU A 377 -6.07 -8.75 -0.85
C LEU A 377 -5.65 -8.16 -2.20
N TYR A 378 -5.52 -6.84 -2.29
CA TYR A 378 -5.10 -6.15 -3.50
C TYR A 378 -3.73 -6.63 -3.99
N ALA A 379 -2.76 -6.76 -3.08
CA ALA A 379 -1.42 -7.21 -3.41
C ALA A 379 -1.36 -8.72 -3.73
N LEU A 380 -1.88 -9.56 -2.85
CA LEU A 380 -1.63 -10.99 -2.90
C LEU A 380 -2.56 -11.77 -3.83
N THR A 381 -3.76 -11.25 -4.12
CA THR A 381 -4.69 -11.92 -5.04
C THR A 381 -4.22 -11.86 -6.49
N GLY A 382 -3.59 -10.79 -6.92
CA GLY A 382 -2.98 -10.66 -8.25
C GLY A 382 -1.93 -11.74 -8.52
N PHE A 383 -1.25 -12.20 -7.48
CA PHE A 383 -0.25 -13.27 -7.54
C PHE A 383 -0.80 -14.64 -7.89
N GLN A 384 -1.98 -14.96 -7.42
CA GLN A 384 -2.60 -16.27 -7.69
C GLN A 384 -2.96 -16.47 -9.16
N LYS A 385 -3.13 -15.36 -9.93
CA LYS A 385 -3.39 -15.42 -11.38
C LYS A 385 -2.14 -15.77 -12.20
N ALA A 386 -0.94 -15.48 -11.69
CA ALA A 386 0.31 -15.66 -12.42
C ALA A 386 0.92 -17.07 -12.29
N ALA A 387 0.40 -17.94 -11.42
CA ALA A 387 0.85 -19.31 -11.30
C ALA A 387 0.35 -20.12 -12.51
N PRO A 388 1.22 -20.67 -13.40
CA PRO A 388 0.77 -21.39 -14.58
C PRO A 388 0.04 -22.66 -14.17
N ALA A 389 -1.13 -22.90 -14.76
CA ALA A 389 -1.81 -24.19 -14.80
C ALA A 389 -0.97 -25.20 -15.61
N LYS A 390 0.16 -25.65 -15.09
CA LYS A 390 1.01 -26.71 -15.64
C LYS A 390 1.18 -27.83 -14.64
N ALA A 391 0.21 -28.71 -14.58
CA ALA A 391 0.39 -30.10 -14.11
C ALA A 391 -0.85 -31.00 -14.35
N ALA A 392 -1.56 -30.84 -15.45
CA ALA A 392 -2.69 -31.74 -15.76
C ALA A 392 -2.61 -32.40 -17.17
N SER A 393 -1.46 -32.40 -17.81
CA SER A 393 -1.34 -33.04 -19.13
C SER A 393 -0.05 -33.87 -19.33
N ALA A 394 0.44 -34.52 -18.28
CA ALA A 394 1.52 -35.52 -18.41
C ALA A 394 1.11 -36.79 -17.70
N GLY A 395 0.08 -37.45 -18.21
CA GLY A 395 -0.39 -38.73 -17.66
C GLY A 395 -1.45 -39.38 -18.53
N SER A 396 -1.22 -39.52 -19.85
CA SER A 396 -1.99 -40.44 -20.68
C SER A 396 -1.34 -40.56 -22.05
N ALA A 397 -0.22 -41.28 -22.11
CA ALA A 397 0.26 -41.89 -23.33
C ALA A 397 1.25 -43.00 -22.91
N ALA A 398 0.74 -44.12 -22.48
CA ALA A 398 1.37 -45.41 -22.50
C ALA A 398 0.26 -46.44 -22.27
N ASP A 399 -0.33 -46.90 -23.38
CA ASP A 399 -0.65 -48.30 -23.70
C ASP A 399 -1.04 -48.38 -25.19
#